data_8b805abf12fa5f068228c3471eccae1c
#
_entry.id   8b805abf12fa5f068228c3471eccae1c
#
_cell.length_a   1.000
_cell.length_b   1.000
_cell.length_c   1.000
_cell.angle_alpha   90.00
_cell.angle_beta   90.00
_cell.angle_gamma   90.00
#
_symmetry.space_group_name_H-M   'P 1'
#
loop_
_entity.id
_entity.type
_entity.pdbx_description
1 polymer ?
#
loop_
_entity_poly.entity_id
_entity_poly.type
_entity_poly.pdbx_seq_one_letter_code
_entity_poly.pdbx_strand_id
1 'polypeptide(L)' 'MNEHQKQQLADNIAAGLVQANSSVQERMLVQFQRADADYAQRVKVAISQLIR' A
#
# COMPACT_ATOMS: atom_id res chain seq x y z
N MET A 1 -12.51 -9.24 -7.32
CA MET A 1 -12.50 -8.25 -6.21
C MET A 1 -12.98 -6.92 -6.75
N ASN A 2 -13.92 -6.28 -6.08
CA ASN A 2 -14.43 -5.01 -6.58
C ASN A 2 -13.58 -3.85 -6.08
N GLU A 3 -13.87 -2.66 -6.60
CA GLU A 3 -13.10 -1.44 -6.32
C GLU A 3 -13.08 -1.12 -4.83
N HIS A 4 -14.22 -1.26 -4.17
CA HIS A 4 -14.34 -0.95 -2.75
C HIS A 4 -13.48 -1.89 -1.90
N GLN A 5 -13.52 -3.18 -2.20
CA GLN A 5 -12.72 -4.16 -1.47
C GLN A 5 -11.24 -3.94 -1.69
N LYS A 6 -10.85 -3.61 -2.91
CA LYS A 6 -9.46 -3.36 -3.26
C LYS A 6 -8.92 -2.16 -2.48
N GLN A 7 -9.70 -1.10 -2.39
CA GLN A 7 -9.32 0.08 -1.65
C GLN A 7 -9.20 -0.21 -0.16
N GLN A 8 -10.13 -0.98 0.38
CA GLN A 8 -10.11 -1.35 1.79
C GLN A 8 -8.88 -2.17 2.14
N LEU A 9 -8.51 -3.11 1.27
CA LEU A 9 -7.29 -3.91 1.47
C LEU A 9 -6.04 -3.03 1.41
N ALA A 10 -6.01 -2.10 0.47
CA ALA A 10 -4.88 -1.19 0.34
C ALA A 10 -4.73 -0.34 1.59
N ASP A 11 -5.83 0.15 2.13
CA ASP A 11 -5.81 0.95 3.36
C ASP A 11 -5.30 0.14 4.55
N ASN A 12 -5.74 -1.11 4.66
CA ASN A 12 -5.30 -1.98 5.75
C ASN A 12 -3.80 -2.28 5.66
N ILE A 13 -3.31 -2.54 4.46
CA ILE A 13 -1.90 -2.80 4.23
C ILE A 13 -1.09 -1.54 4.53
N ALA A 14 -1.57 -0.39 4.12
CA ALA A 14 -0.89 0.88 4.37
C ALA A 14 -0.78 1.15 5.87
N ALA A 15 -1.83 0.88 6.62
CA ALA A 15 -1.82 1.06 8.07
C ALA A 15 -0.77 0.18 8.74
N GLY A 16 -0.59 -1.05 8.24
CA GLY A 16 0.45 -1.94 8.74
C GLY A 16 1.84 -1.49 8.34
N LEU A 17 1.99 -1.05 7.09
CA LEU A 17 3.29 -0.65 6.56
C LEU A 17 3.79 0.66 7.17
N VAL A 18 2.91 1.54 7.56
CA VAL A 18 3.29 2.82 8.12
C VAL A 18 4.07 2.65 9.43
N GLN A 19 3.87 1.53 10.10
CA GLN A 19 4.59 1.20 11.33
C GLN A 19 5.90 0.49 11.06
N ALA A 20 6.12 0.03 9.82
CA ALA A 20 7.36 -0.64 9.44
C ALA A 20 8.40 0.40 9.04
N ASN A 21 9.70 -0.01 9.04
CA ASN A 21 10.72 0.91 8.60
C ASN A 21 10.67 1.09 7.07
N SER A 22 11.34 2.13 6.57
CA SER A 22 11.24 2.49 5.17
C SER A 22 11.75 1.42 4.23
N SER A 23 12.76 0.65 4.65
CA SER A 23 13.28 -0.44 3.83
C SER A 23 12.22 -1.50 3.56
N VAL A 24 11.46 -1.85 4.59
CA VAL A 24 10.38 -2.84 4.46
C VAL A 24 9.28 -2.29 3.58
N GLN A 25 8.91 -1.02 3.77
CA GLN A 25 7.89 -0.38 2.95
C GLN A 25 8.27 -0.41 1.47
N GLU A 26 9.49 -0.04 1.15
CA GLU A 26 9.95 -0.02 -0.24
C GLU A 26 9.92 -1.41 -0.86
N ARG A 27 10.40 -2.40 -0.12
CA ARG A 27 10.43 -3.78 -0.61
C ARG A 27 9.02 -4.28 -0.93
N MET A 28 8.10 -4.05 -0.03
CA MET A 28 6.72 -4.50 -0.23
C MET A 28 6.06 -3.78 -1.41
N LEU A 29 6.31 -2.49 -1.54
CA LEU A 29 5.75 -1.72 -2.64
C LEU A 29 6.28 -2.19 -3.99
N VAL A 30 7.56 -2.54 -4.06
CA VAL A 30 8.14 -3.07 -5.30
C VAL A 30 7.47 -4.38 -5.69
N GLN A 31 7.22 -5.25 -4.73
CA GLN A 31 6.56 -6.53 -5.01
C GLN A 31 5.12 -6.31 -5.47
N PHE A 32 4.39 -5.41 -4.82
CA PHE A 32 3.03 -5.09 -5.23
C PHE A 32 3.01 -4.50 -6.63
N GLN A 33 3.97 -3.65 -6.95
CA GLN A 33 4.05 -3.01 -8.26
C GLN A 33 4.25 -4.04 -9.37
N ARG A 34 5.03 -5.08 -9.11
CA ARG A 34 5.24 -6.14 -10.08
C ARG A 34 3.98 -6.95 -10.32
N ALA A 35 3.20 -7.17 -9.26
CA ALA A 35 1.98 -7.96 -9.36
C ALA A 35 0.82 -7.13 -9.89
N ASP A 36 0.68 -5.89 -9.41
CA ASP A 36 -0.43 -5.00 -9.76
C ASP A 36 -0.01 -3.56 -9.48
N ALA A 37 0.37 -2.84 -10.53
CA ALA A 37 0.85 -1.47 -10.40
C ALA A 37 -0.22 -0.53 -9.85
N ASP A 38 -1.48 -0.74 -10.22
CA ASP A 38 -2.58 0.08 -9.70
C ASP A 38 -2.74 -0.10 -8.19
N TYR A 39 -2.67 -1.33 -7.74
CA TYR A 39 -2.77 -1.64 -6.31
C TYR A 39 -1.62 -1.01 -5.53
N ALA A 40 -0.40 -1.12 -6.05
CA ALA A 40 0.76 -0.53 -5.42
C ALA A 40 0.61 0.99 -5.29
N GLN A 41 0.06 1.62 -6.32
CA GLN A 41 -0.18 3.06 -6.30
C GLN A 41 -1.19 3.44 -5.21
N ARG A 42 -2.23 2.65 -5.05
CA ARG A 42 -3.24 2.89 -4.01
C ARG A 42 -2.64 2.77 -2.62
N VAL A 43 -1.80 1.77 -2.41
CA VAL A 43 -1.12 1.58 -1.12
C VAL A 43 -0.19 2.75 -0.83
N LYS A 44 0.55 3.20 -1.84
CA LYS A 44 1.48 4.31 -1.69
C LYS A 44 0.75 5.59 -1.31
N VAL A 45 -0.36 5.88 -1.95
CA VAL A 45 -1.16 7.06 -1.65
C VAL A 45 -1.73 6.98 -0.24
N ALA A 46 -2.21 5.80 0.14
CA ALA A 46 -2.77 5.61 1.48
C ALA A 46 -1.71 5.82 2.56
N ILE A 47 -0.49 5.34 2.34
CA ILE A 47 0.61 5.57 3.27
C ILE A 47 0.88 7.07 3.41
N SER A 48 0.92 7.79 2.30
CA SER A 48 1.14 9.22 2.31
C SER A 48 0.11 9.96 3.14
N GLN A 49 -1.14 9.53 3.06
CA GLN A 49 -2.22 10.15 3.82
C GLN A 49 -2.11 9.87 5.31
N LEU A 50 -1.60 8.70 5.67
CA LEU A 50 -1.48 8.32 7.08
C LEU A 50 -0.29 8.99 7.77
N ILE A 51 0.73 9.37 7.03
CA ILE A 51 1.95 9.94 7.58
C ILE A 51 1.84 11.45 7.85
N ARG A 52 0.84 12.10 7.37
CA ARG A 52 0.70 13.56 7.45
C ARG A 52 0.77 14.13 8.86
#